data_f46d04e789991eed653f092de85c7b29
#
_entry.id   f46d04e789991eed653f092de85c7b29
#
_cell.length_a   1.000
_cell.length_b   1.000
_cell.length_c   1.000
_cell.angle_alpha   90.00
_cell.angle_beta   90.00
_cell.angle_gamma   90.00
#
_symmetry.space_group_name_H-M   'P 1'
#
loop_
_entity.id
_entity.type
_entity.pdbx_description
1 polymer ?
#
loop_
_entity_poly.entity_id
_entity_poly.type
_entity_poly.pdbx_seq_one_letter_code
_entity_poly.pdbx_strand_id
1 'polypeptide(L)'
;RVPMTPLAVPLVHHTIPIFGLKSYSEAIKIPYHRMKGLGHVKRNDCVVFNWPAEELGRPIDKKENYVKRCVGIAGDTIEINGSFLYVNNKPQDSVFGMKKQWSYKVEMKGNASLNKKILYEKYDITEVRRYGKDWILNLTEFNLNEISKFKNIKKITKLISESENDHRIMFPQDKKYKWNSDNFGPLVVPKKGEYIQLNSNNIAIYKTIIERYERNTLKVEGDSIFINNILTNKYKFKMNYFWMMGDNRHNSADSRMWGFVPENHIVGKALFVWMSWDKNAKGLKKIRWNRLFTSVK
;
A
#
# COMPACT_ATOMS: atom_id res chain seq x y z
N ARG A 1 -17.46 -8.58 8.38
CA ARG A 1 -18.40 -7.45 8.53
C ARG A 1 -19.72 -7.74 7.83
N VAL A 2 -20.79 -7.10 8.26
CA VAL A 2 -22.09 -7.13 7.57
C VAL A 2 -22.01 -6.20 6.36
N PRO A 3 -22.53 -6.59 5.17
CA PRO A 3 -22.60 -5.71 4.02
C PRO A 3 -23.39 -4.43 4.34
N MET A 4 -22.87 -3.27 3.96
CA MET A 4 -23.57 -2.00 4.14
C MET A 4 -24.69 -1.81 3.12
N THR A 5 -24.57 -2.45 1.95
CA THR A 5 -25.56 -2.48 0.88
C THR A 5 -25.96 -3.93 0.59
N PRO A 6 -26.97 -4.48 1.33
CA PRO A 6 -27.31 -5.91 1.24
C PRO A 6 -27.94 -6.28 -0.10
N LEU A 7 -28.59 -5.34 -0.80
CA LEU A 7 -29.14 -5.55 -2.12
C LEU A 7 -28.04 -5.38 -3.17
N ALA A 8 -27.36 -6.48 -3.51
CA ALA A 8 -26.28 -6.49 -4.49
C ALA A 8 -26.31 -7.76 -5.34
N VAL A 9 -25.84 -7.63 -6.59
CA VAL A 9 -25.64 -8.77 -7.49
C VAL A 9 -24.55 -9.67 -6.93
N PRO A 10 -24.81 -10.98 -6.72
CA PRO A 10 -23.83 -11.90 -6.20
C PRO A 10 -22.53 -11.92 -7.05
N LEU A 11 -21.37 -12.07 -6.40
CA LEU A 11 -20.06 -12.17 -7.02
C LEU A 11 -19.59 -10.92 -7.80
N VAL A 12 -20.38 -9.86 -7.86
CA VAL A 12 -20.01 -8.59 -8.50
C VAL A 12 -19.76 -7.53 -7.43
N HIS A 13 -18.53 -7.00 -7.40
CA HIS A 13 -18.11 -6.12 -6.30
C HIS A 13 -18.83 -4.76 -6.33
N HIS A 14 -18.71 -3.99 -7.42
CA HIS A 14 -19.29 -2.65 -7.50
C HIS A 14 -19.92 -2.30 -8.85
N THR A 15 -19.44 -2.85 -9.96
CA THR A 15 -19.90 -2.52 -11.32
C THR A 15 -20.09 -3.80 -12.12
N ILE A 16 -21.23 -3.92 -12.80
CA ILE A 16 -21.52 -5.05 -13.69
C ILE A 16 -20.63 -4.90 -14.94
N PRO A 17 -19.74 -5.85 -15.26
CA PRO A 17 -18.69 -5.66 -16.25
C PRO A 17 -19.18 -5.30 -17.66
N ILE A 18 -20.31 -5.86 -18.11
CA ILE A 18 -20.82 -5.68 -19.48
C ILE A 18 -21.60 -4.38 -19.60
N PHE A 19 -22.35 -4.01 -18.57
CA PHE A 19 -23.31 -2.91 -18.64
C PHE A 19 -22.80 -1.61 -18.00
N GLY A 20 -21.69 -1.64 -17.28
CA GLY A 20 -21.16 -0.47 -16.54
C GLY A 20 -22.07 0.02 -15.40
N LEU A 21 -23.16 -0.69 -15.10
CA LEU A 21 -24.15 -0.32 -14.09
C LEU A 21 -23.65 -0.68 -12.68
N LYS A 22 -24.16 0.04 -11.66
CA LYS A 22 -23.91 -0.33 -10.25
C LYS A 22 -24.46 -1.74 -9.99
N SER A 23 -23.66 -2.59 -9.35
CA SER A 23 -24.05 -3.95 -8.95
C SER A 23 -24.85 -4.00 -7.64
N TYR A 24 -25.14 -2.86 -7.02
CA TYR A 24 -25.80 -2.76 -5.73
C TYR A 24 -26.79 -1.60 -5.70
N SER A 25 -27.83 -1.74 -4.89
CA SER A 25 -28.80 -0.68 -4.59
C SER A 25 -28.47 0.00 -3.26
N GLU A 26 -28.60 1.33 -3.24
CA GLU A 26 -28.48 2.13 -2.03
C GLU A 26 -29.83 2.42 -1.36
N ALA A 27 -30.93 1.79 -1.83
CA ALA A 27 -32.24 1.93 -1.22
C ALA A 27 -32.29 1.42 0.22
N ILE A 28 -31.50 0.38 0.53
CA ILE A 28 -31.30 -0.10 1.89
C ILE A 28 -29.83 0.06 2.23
N LYS A 29 -29.52 0.91 3.21
CA LYS A 29 -28.18 1.11 3.78
C LYS A 29 -28.17 0.69 5.24
N ILE A 30 -27.35 -0.30 5.56
CA ILE A 30 -27.14 -0.75 6.93
C ILE A 30 -25.92 0.00 7.48
N PRO A 31 -25.96 0.54 8.71
CA PRO A 31 -24.79 1.12 9.37
C PRO A 31 -23.62 0.14 9.40
N TYR A 32 -22.40 0.65 9.33
CA TYR A 32 -21.21 -0.19 9.44
C TYR A 32 -21.27 -1.03 10.73
N HIS A 33 -21.26 -2.33 10.57
CA HIS A 33 -21.18 -3.28 11.68
C HIS A 33 -20.10 -4.33 11.40
N ARG A 34 -19.19 -4.49 12.36
CA ARG A 34 -18.16 -5.51 12.31
C ARG A 34 -18.45 -6.60 13.34
N MET A 35 -18.62 -7.80 12.88
CA MET A 35 -18.72 -8.98 13.76
C MET A 35 -17.38 -9.18 14.49
N LYS A 36 -17.41 -9.81 15.64
CA LYS A 36 -16.20 -10.21 16.38
C LYS A 36 -15.31 -11.04 15.45
N GLY A 37 -14.08 -10.58 15.23
CA GLY A 37 -13.12 -11.26 14.37
C GLY A 37 -12.46 -12.45 15.08
N LEU A 38 -11.91 -13.38 14.30
CA LEU A 38 -11.13 -14.53 14.81
C LEU A 38 -9.72 -14.12 15.28
N GLY A 39 -9.33 -12.87 15.07
CA GLY A 39 -8.03 -12.36 15.48
C GLY A 39 -7.83 -10.88 15.10
N HIS A 40 -6.66 -10.37 15.40
CA HIS A 40 -6.26 -8.99 15.10
C HIS A 40 -5.20 -8.95 13.98
N VAL A 41 -5.19 -7.88 13.21
CA VAL A 41 -4.12 -7.61 12.24
C VAL A 41 -2.82 -7.39 13.01
N LYS A 42 -1.78 -8.10 12.59
CA LYS A 42 -0.42 -8.02 13.16
C LYS A 42 0.53 -7.43 12.12
N ARG A 43 1.69 -6.97 12.59
CA ARG A 43 2.77 -6.59 11.67
C ARG A 43 3.15 -7.78 10.79
N ASN A 44 3.46 -7.48 9.55
CA ASN A 44 3.81 -8.42 8.48
C ASN A 44 2.65 -9.28 7.94
N ASP A 45 1.41 -9.16 8.44
CA ASP A 45 0.27 -9.79 7.81
C ASP A 45 0.00 -9.19 6.43
N CYS A 46 -0.31 -10.04 5.44
CA CYS A 46 -0.90 -9.60 4.18
C CYS A 46 -2.40 -9.35 4.39
N VAL A 47 -2.83 -8.10 4.22
CA VAL A 47 -4.17 -7.65 4.58
C VAL A 47 -4.94 -7.20 3.35
N VAL A 48 -6.17 -7.69 3.23
CA VAL A 48 -7.17 -7.21 2.27
C VAL A 48 -7.94 -6.07 2.92
N PHE A 49 -8.06 -4.96 2.23
CA PHE A 49 -8.80 -3.79 2.72
C PHE A 49 -9.43 -3.02 1.57
N ASN A 50 -10.47 -2.26 1.84
CA ASN A 50 -11.07 -1.33 0.89
C ASN A 50 -10.22 -0.07 0.83
N TRP A 51 -9.87 0.35 -0.38
CA TRP A 51 -8.98 1.50 -0.60
C TRP A 51 -9.57 2.79 0.00
N PRO A 52 -8.95 3.36 1.05
CA PRO A 52 -9.56 4.47 1.77
C PRO A 52 -9.54 5.78 0.99
N ALA A 53 -8.59 5.97 0.07
CA ALA A 53 -8.46 7.19 -0.72
C ALA A 53 -9.39 7.23 -1.96
N GLU A 54 -10.21 6.20 -2.20
CA GLU A 54 -11.20 6.23 -3.27
C GLU A 54 -12.25 7.34 -3.04
N GLU A 55 -12.44 8.20 -4.05
CA GLU A 55 -13.31 9.39 -3.98
C GLU A 55 -14.63 9.27 -4.75
N LEU A 56 -14.95 8.08 -5.25
CA LEU A 56 -16.15 7.83 -6.05
C LEU A 56 -17.46 7.81 -5.25
N GLY A 57 -17.45 8.22 -3.98
CA GLY A 57 -18.64 8.29 -3.11
C GLY A 57 -19.24 6.92 -2.76
N ARG A 58 -18.53 5.82 -3.06
CA ARG A 58 -19.02 4.46 -2.77
C ARG A 58 -19.06 4.17 -1.27
N PRO A 59 -20.02 3.35 -0.79
CA PRO A 59 -19.96 2.77 0.55
C PRO A 59 -18.63 2.03 0.79
N ILE A 60 -18.15 1.98 2.02
CA ILE A 60 -16.82 1.41 2.35
C ILE A 60 -16.66 0.00 1.78
N ASP A 61 -17.70 -0.83 1.88
CA ASP A 61 -17.67 -2.23 1.41
C ASP A 61 -17.74 -2.39 -0.12
N LYS A 62 -17.98 -1.31 -0.84
CA LYS A 62 -18.02 -1.26 -2.31
C LYS A 62 -16.81 -0.55 -2.93
N LYS A 63 -15.93 0.01 -2.12
CA LYS A 63 -14.65 0.56 -2.58
C LYS A 63 -13.73 -0.54 -3.07
N GLU A 64 -12.78 -0.20 -3.94
CA GLU A 64 -11.82 -1.16 -4.47
C GLU A 64 -11.05 -1.90 -3.37
N ASN A 65 -10.84 -3.19 -3.57
CA ASN A 65 -10.07 -4.01 -2.66
C ASN A 65 -8.58 -3.97 -3.02
N TYR A 66 -7.77 -3.61 -2.04
CA TYR A 66 -6.32 -3.68 -2.13
C TYR A 66 -5.79 -4.78 -1.20
N VAL A 67 -4.67 -5.37 -1.60
CA VAL A 67 -3.91 -6.30 -0.77
C VAL A 67 -2.52 -5.72 -0.58
N LYS A 68 -2.14 -5.48 0.66
CA LYS A 68 -0.80 -4.98 1.02
C LYS A 68 -0.34 -5.64 2.32
N ARG A 69 0.95 -5.53 2.59
CA ARG A 69 1.49 -5.95 3.88
C ARG A 69 1.27 -4.87 4.93
N CYS A 70 0.73 -5.25 6.08
CA CYS A 70 0.63 -4.39 7.24
C CYS A 70 2.02 -4.25 7.86
N VAL A 71 2.68 -3.14 7.65
CA VAL A 71 4.02 -2.89 8.20
C VAL A 71 4.00 -2.09 9.50
N GLY A 72 2.91 -1.39 9.77
CA GLY A 72 2.67 -0.66 11.01
C GLY A 72 1.26 -0.86 11.53
N ILE A 73 1.14 -1.16 12.81
CA ILE A 73 -0.13 -1.24 13.54
C ILE A 73 -0.31 0.01 14.42
N ALA A 74 -1.50 0.18 14.97
CA ALA A 74 -1.81 1.32 15.84
C ALA A 74 -0.83 1.46 17.01
N GLY A 75 -0.24 2.65 17.16
CA GLY A 75 0.80 2.99 18.15
C GLY A 75 2.25 2.84 17.64
N ASP A 76 2.45 2.29 16.45
CA ASP A 76 3.81 2.18 15.89
C ASP A 76 4.32 3.51 15.32
N THR A 77 5.63 3.70 15.39
CA THR A 77 6.34 4.74 14.64
C THR A 77 7.00 4.13 13.42
N ILE A 78 6.73 4.69 12.23
CA ILE A 78 7.25 4.23 10.94
C ILE A 78 8.27 5.22 10.42
N GLU A 79 9.40 4.70 9.96
CA GLU A 79 10.43 5.48 9.28
C GLU A 79 11.03 4.66 8.13
N ILE A 80 11.31 5.30 7.01
CA ILE A 80 12.07 4.72 5.90
C ILE A 80 13.32 5.56 5.71
N ASN A 81 14.48 4.92 5.74
CA ASN A 81 15.77 5.53 5.53
C ASN A 81 16.56 4.72 4.50
N GLY A 82 16.93 5.35 3.38
CA GLY A 82 17.64 4.70 2.29
C GLY A 82 16.92 3.45 1.74
N SER A 83 15.60 3.46 1.65
CA SER A 83 14.70 2.34 1.28
C SER A 83 14.52 1.26 2.36
N PHE A 84 15.18 1.35 3.50
CA PHE A 84 15.01 0.41 4.61
C PHE A 84 13.91 0.90 5.54
N LEU A 85 12.99 0.01 5.86
CA LEU A 85 11.88 0.31 6.76
C LEU A 85 12.28 0.01 8.21
N TYR A 86 12.03 0.98 9.08
CA TYR A 86 12.16 0.88 10.53
C TYR A 86 10.77 1.02 11.17
N VAL A 87 10.52 0.20 12.18
CA VAL A 87 9.32 0.26 13.01
C VAL A 87 9.76 0.34 14.48
N ASN A 88 9.37 1.42 15.16
CA ASN A 88 9.80 1.70 16.53
C ASN A 88 11.33 1.69 16.66
N ASN A 89 12.04 2.34 15.73
CA ASN A 89 13.50 2.43 15.62
C ASN A 89 14.21 1.09 15.40
N LYS A 90 13.49 0.02 15.05
CA LYS A 90 14.08 -1.28 14.72
C LYS A 90 13.86 -1.59 13.24
N PRO A 91 14.84 -2.17 12.54
CA PRO A 91 14.64 -2.63 11.17
C PRO A 91 13.45 -3.59 11.09
N GLN A 92 12.67 -3.47 10.01
CA GLN A 92 11.57 -4.42 9.80
C GLN A 92 12.11 -5.84 9.63
N ASP A 93 11.63 -6.76 10.45
CA ASP A 93 11.93 -8.18 10.33
C ASP A 93 11.50 -8.72 8.95
N SER A 94 12.32 -9.58 8.37
CA SER A 94 11.96 -10.37 7.22
C SER A 94 11.22 -11.60 7.69
N VAL A 95 10.00 -11.80 7.18
CA VAL A 95 9.24 -13.02 7.43
C VAL A 95 9.42 -14.02 6.30
N PHE A 96 9.36 -15.29 6.62
CA PHE A 96 9.48 -16.35 5.62
C PHE A 96 8.44 -16.17 4.50
N GLY A 97 8.89 -16.20 3.25
CA GLY A 97 8.05 -16.02 2.07
C GLY A 97 7.86 -14.57 1.62
N MET A 98 8.32 -13.57 2.39
CA MET A 98 8.31 -12.18 1.95
C MET A 98 9.29 -11.97 0.80
N LYS A 99 8.80 -11.41 -0.31
CA LYS A 99 9.60 -11.13 -1.51
C LYS A 99 9.71 -9.62 -1.73
N LYS A 100 10.50 -8.94 -0.89
CA LYS A 100 10.78 -7.51 -1.08
C LYS A 100 11.49 -7.30 -2.41
N GLN A 101 11.03 -6.31 -3.17
CA GLN A 101 11.60 -5.94 -4.47
C GLN A 101 11.91 -4.45 -4.49
N TRP A 102 13.02 -4.09 -5.11
CA TRP A 102 13.42 -2.72 -5.42
C TRP A 102 13.79 -2.59 -6.88
N SER A 103 13.75 -1.38 -7.40
CA SER A 103 14.18 -1.07 -8.76
C SER A 103 15.68 -0.94 -8.82
N TYR A 104 16.27 -1.56 -9.84
CA TYR A 104 17.70 -1.50 -10.14
C TYR A 104 17.93 -1.07 -11.57
N LYS A 105 18.90 -0.19 -11.78
CA LYS A 105 19.47 0.09 -13.09
C LYS A 105 20.52 -0.97 -13.40
N VAL A 106 20.37 -1.63 -14.55
CA VAL A 106 21.28 -2.67 -15.05
C VAL A 106 21.97 -2.14 -16.30
N GLU A 107 23.24 -1.82 -16.19
CA GLU A 107 24.09 -1.35 -17.28
C GLU A 107 24.68 -2.54 -18.03
N MET A 108 24.58 -2.48 -19.37
CA MET A 108 25.05 -3.57 -20.24
C MET A 108 26.47 -3.31 -20.75
N LYS A 109 27.22 -4.38 -21.04
CA LYS A 109 28.50 -4.31 -21.74
C LYS A 109 28.28 -4.18 -23.25
N GLY A 110 28.89 -3.16 -23.87
CA GLY A 110 28.79 -2.95 -25.32
C GLY A 110 27.34 -2.88 -25.82
N ASN A 111 27.02 -3.66 -26.83
CA ASN A 111 25.67 -3.76 -27.40
C ASN A 111 24.88 -4.96 -26.88
N ALA A 112 25.31 -5.57 -25.76
CA ALA A 112 24.61 -6.71 -25.19
C ALA A 112 23.20 -6.32 -24.71
N SER A 113 22.30 -7.30 -24.62
CA SER A 113 20.92 -7.10 -24.20
C SER A 113 20.47 -8.21 -23.30
N LEU A 114 19.42 -7.97 -22.52
CA LEU A 114 18.77 -8.97 -21.69
C LEU A 114 17.63 -9.65 -22.45
N ASN A 115 17.52 -10.95 -22.29
CA ASN A 115 16.40 -11.71 -22.84
C ASN A 115 15.24 -11.68 -21.85
N LYS A 116 14.19 -10.90 -22.18
CA LYS A 116 13.00 -10.75 -21.32
C LYS A 116 12.30 -12.10 -21.04
N LYS A 117 12.30 -13.03 -22.01
CA LYS A 117 11.67 -14.33 -21.84
C LYS A 117 12.40 -15.16 -20.76
N ILE A 118 13.73 -15.16 -20.78
CA ILE A 118 14.53 -15.84 -19.75
C ILE A 118 14.33 -15.19 -18.37
N LEU A 119 14.32 -13.86 -18.30
CA LEU A 119 14.07 -13.14 -17.03
C LEU A 119 12.72 -13.52 -16.44
N TYR A 120 11.70 -13.63 -17.28
CA TYR A 120 10.36 -14.01 -16.86
C TYR A 120 10.25 -15.49 -16.50
N GLU A 121 10.59 -16.41 -17.43
CA GLU A 121 10.34 -17.85 -17.26
C GLU A 121 11.23 -18.49 -16.17
N LYS A 122 12.50 -18.06 -16.09
CA LYS A 122 13.46 -18.67 -15.16
C LYS A 122 13.53 -17.98 -13.80
N TYR A 123 13.34 -16.65 -13.77
CA TYR A 123 13.58 -15.84 -12.57
C TYR A 123 12.32 -15.16 -12.02
N ASP A 124 11.15 -15.34 -12.66
CA ASP A 124 9.86 -14.68 -12.30
C ASP A 124 9.98 -13.14 -12.22
N ILE A 125 10.90 -12.56 -13.04
CA ILE A 125 11.08 -11.11 -13.13
C ILE A 125 10.10 -10.59 -14.16
N THR A 126 9.01 -10.00 -13.69
CA THR A 126 7.88 -9.55 -14.54
C THR A 126 8.02 -8.08 -14.94
N GLU A 127 8.74 -7.28 -14.16
CA GLU A 127 8.86 -5.85 -14.35
C GLU A 127 10.22 -5.50 -14.94
N VAL A 128 10.22 -5.38 -16.26
CA VAL A 128 11.42 -5.15 -17.08
C VAL A 128 11.15 -3.98 -18.02
N ARG A 129 11.85 -2.87 -17.79
CA ARG A 129 11.78 -1.67 -18.65
C ARG A 129 13.13 -1.37 -19.27
N ARG A 130 13.12 -0.97 -20.54
CA ARG A 130 14.32 -0.48 -21.21
C ARG A 130 14.52 1.00 -20.92
N TYR A 131 15.75 1.40 -20.65
CA TYR A 131 16.15 2.79 -20.42
C TYR A 131 17.40 3.10 -21.27
N GLY A 132 17.17 3.64 -22.46
CA GLY A 132 18.22 3.77 -23.46
C GLY A 132 18.83 2.42 -23.84
N LYS A 133 20.14 2.27 -23.66
CA LYS A 133 20.87 1.00 -23.82
C LYS A 133 20.80 0.09 -22.58
N ASP A 134 20.40 0.64 -21.45
CA ASP A 134 20.35 -0.04 -20.15
C ASP A 134 18.94 -0.55 -19.84
N TRP A 135 18.78 -1.16 -18.68
CA TRP A 135 17.51 -1.73 -18.23
C TRP A 135 17.18 -1.29 -16.80
N ILE A 136 15.90 -1.17 -16.50
CA ILE A 136 15.38 -1.04 -15.13
C ILE A 136 14.61 -2.30 -14.82
N LEU A 137 15.01 -3.01 -13.77
CA LEU A 137 14.43 -4.26 -13.30
C LEU A 137 13.98 -4.10 -11.86
N ASN A 138 12.81 -4.67 -11.51
CA ASN A 138 12.42 -4.85 -10.12
C ASN A 138 12.90 -6.22 -9.66
N LEU A 139 13.82 -6.24 -8.70
CA LEU A 139 14.52 -7.45 -8.28
C LEU A 139 14.32 -7.71 -6.79
N THR A 140 14.09 -8.97 -6.44
CA THR A 140 14.33 -9.48 -5.08
C THR A 140 15.83 -9.62 -4.85
N GLU A 141 16.23 -9.81 -3.61
CA GLU A 141 17.64 -10.10 -3.28
C GLU A 141 18.14 -11.38 -3.98
N PHE A 142 17.31 -12.43 -4.04
CA PHE A 142 17.62 -13.64 -4.80
C PHE A 142 17.86 -13.34 -6.28
N ASN A 143 16.96 -12.57 -6.90
CA ASN A 143 17.09 -12.21 -8.33
C ASN A 143 18.32 -11.33 -8.57
N LEU A 144 18.63 -10.41 -7.67
CA LEU A 144 19.82 -9.58 -7.76
C LEU A 144 21.08 -10.45 -7.78
N ASN A 145 21.17 -11.43 -6.88
CA ASN A 145 22.31 -12.34 -6.80
C ASN A 145 22.44 -13.21 -8.07
N GLU A 146 21.34 -13.67 -8.63
CA GLU A 146 21.37 -14.48 -9.86
C GLU A 146 21.73 -13.64 -11.09
N ILE A 147 21.12 -12.47 -11.25
CA ILE A 147 21.37 -11.58 -12.39
C ILE A 147 22.80 -11.02 -12.36
N SER A 148 23.38 -10.79 -11.20
CA SER A 148 24.77 -10.31 -11.06
C SER A 148 25.81 -11.26 -11.68
N LYS A 149 25.47 -12.55 -11.82
CA LYS A 149 26.34 -13.57 -12.45
C LYS A 149 26.38 -13.50 -13.99
N PHE A 150 25.53 -12.67 -14.61
CA PHE A 150 25.45 -12.60 -16.06
C PHE A 150 26.67 -11.85 -16.64
N LYS A 151 27.43 -12.53 -17.49
CA LYS A 151 28.70 -12.03 -18.07
C LYS A 151 28.54 -10.74 -18.90
N ASN A 152 27.35 -10.50 -19.46
CA ASN A 152 27.01 -9.37 -20.30
C ASN A 152 26.57 -8.11 -19.52
N ILE A 153 26.46 -8.20 -18.20
CA ILE A 153 26.17 -7.06 -17.34
C ILE A 153 27.48 -6.37 -16.94
N LYS A 154 27.47 -5.04 -17.03
CA LYS A 154 28.58 -4.18 -16.61
C LYS A 154 28.45 -3.79 -15.13
N LYS A 155 27.26 -3.33 -14.73
CA LYS A 155 26.99 -2.82 -13.38
C LYS A 155 25.50 -2.93 -13.05
N ILE A 156 25.20 -3.20 -11.78
CA ILE A 156 23.84 -3.12 -11.25
C ILE A 156 23.85 -2.09 -10.11
N THR A 157 22.95 -1.11 -10.18
CA THR A 157 22.84 -0.05 -9.17
C THR A 157 21.41 0.05 -8.70
N LYS A 158 21.17 -0.02 -7.38
CA LYS A 158 19.85 0.22 -6.79
C LYS A 158 19.44 1.66 -7.07
N LEU A 159 18.21 1.85 -7.56
CA LEU A 159 17.64 3.17 -7.71
C LEU A 159 17.11 3.63 -6.34
N ILE A 160 17.61 4.74 -5.85
CA ILE A 160 17.14 5.40 -4.63
C ILE A 160 16.65 6.79 -5.07
N SER A 161 15.46 7.17 -4.62
CA SER A 161 14.94 8.50 -4.89
C SER A 161 15.72 9.52 -4.07
N GLU A 162 16.37 10.45 -4.75
CA GLU A 162 17.06 11.62 -4.17
C GLU A 162 16.15 12.87 -4.18
N SER A 163 14.98 12.77 -4.84
CA SER A 163 14.05 13.89 -4.98
C SER A 163 13.42 14.26 -3.63
N GLU A 164 13.69 15.47 -3.18
CA GLU A 164 13.04 16.06 -2.01
C GLU A 164 11.62 16.61 -2.33
N ASN A 165 11.14 16.46 -3.58
CA ASN A 165 9.97 17.17 -4.10
C ASN A 165 8.82 16.29 -4.56
N ASP A 166 8.72 15.06 -4.04
CA ASP A 166 7.61 14.16 -4.38
C ASP A 166 6.29 14.50 -3.63
N HIS A 167 6.21 15.67 -3.03
CA HIS A 167 5.07 16.10 -2.20
C HIS A 167 3.70 16.07 -2.89
N ARG A 168 3.66 16.05 -4.24
CA ARG A 168 2.38 15.91 -4.98
C ARG A 168 1.83 14.48 -4.93
N ILE A 169 2.70 13.49 -4.75
CA ILE A 169 2.38 12.08 -4.80
C ILE A 169 2.48 11.45 -3.42
N MET A 170 3.50 11.87 -2.64
CA MET A 170 3.76 11.30 -1.32
C MET A 170 2.90 11.94 -0.25
N PHE A 171 2.33 11.10 0.59
CA PHE A 171 1.61 11.52 1.79
C PHE A 171 2.54 12.35 2.71
N PRO A 172 2.06 13.43 3.32
CA PRO A 172 0.68 13.92 3.36
C PRO A 172 0.32 14.95 2.27
N GLN A 173 1.01 14.97 1.13
CA GLN A 173 0.86 15.91 0.00
C GLN A 173 1.06 17.37 0.41
N ASP A 174 2.00 17.62 1.31
CA ASP A 174 2.35 18.94 1.81
C ASP A 174 3.84 19.23 1.59
N LYS A 175 4.15 20.43 1.08
CA LYS A 175 5.52 20.89 0.73
C LYS A 175 6.47 20.94 1.94
N LYS A 176 5.95 20.97 3.15
CA LYS A 176 6.77 20.97 4.38
C LYS A 176 7.52 19.64 4.57
N TYR A 177 6.99 18.55 3.99
CA TYR A 177 7.59 17.23 4.11
C TYR A 177 8.42 16.90 2.87
N LYS A 178 9.71 16.71 3.07
CA LYS A 178 10.66 16.32 2.03
C LYS A 178 10.69 14.79 1.87
N TRP A 179 9.55 14.13 2.05
CA TRP A 179 9.45 12.70 2.00
C TRP A 179 9.34 12.17 0.56
N ASN A 180 9.95 11.02 0.34
CA ASN A 180 9.87 10.29 -0.91
C ASN A 180 9.72 8.78 -0.64
N SER A 181 9.76 7.94 -1.68
CA SER A 181 9.58 6.48 -1.54
C SER A 181 10.65 5.81 -0.68
N ASP A 182 11.84 6.40 -0.60
CA ASP A 182 13.03 5.83 0.01
C ASP A 182 13.46 6.52 1.31
N ASN A 183 12.94 7.74 1.55
CA ASN A 183 13.18 8.51 2.77
C ASN A 183 11.86 9.11 3.24
N PHE A 184 11.29 8.57 4.31
CA PHE A 184 9.94 8.87 4.76
C PHE A 184 9.82 8.79 6.29
N GLY A 185 9.10 9.70 6.90
CA GLY A 185 8.87 9.72 8.33
C GLY A 185 9.91 10.54 9.12
N PRO A 186 9.99 10.35 10.45
CA PRO A 186 9.19 9.44 11.26
C PRO A 186 7.70 9.80 11.33
N LEU A 187 6.84 8.79 11.40
CA LEU A 187 5.39 8.92 11.38
C LEU A 187 4.75 7.99 12.41
N VAL A 188 3.93 8.54 13.32
CA VAL A 188 3.19 7.75 14.31
C VAL A 188 1.87 7.27 13.71
N VAL A 189 1.62 5.96 13.78
CA VAL A 189 0.35 5.34 13.36
C VAL A 189 -0.68 5.51 14.47
N PRO A 190 -1.80 6.20 14.23
CA PRO A 190 -2.75 6.52 15.29
C PRO A 190 -3.40 5.29 15.93
N LYS A 191 -3.62 5.37 17.25
CA LYS A 191 -4.26 4.33 18.04
C LYS A 191 -5.51 4.86 18.70
N LYS A 192 -6.57 4.07 18.65
CA LYS A 192 -7.87 4.36 19.27
C LYS A 192 -7.71 4.75 20.74
N GLY A 193 -8.31 5.88 21.10
CA GLY A 193 -8.32 6.38 22.48
C GLY A 193 -7.08 7.18 22.87
N GLU A 194 -5.99 7.13 22.09
CA GLU A 194 -4.80 7.93 22.34
C GLU A 194 -4.97 9.35 21.81
N TYR A 195 -4.29 10.29 22.47
CA TYR A 195 -4.25 11.69 22.09
C TYR A 195 -2.98 11.98 21.30
N ILE A 196 -3.10 12.88 20.32
CA ILE A 196 -1.96 13.52 19.67
C ILE A 196 -2.01 15.01 19.91
N GLN A 197 -0.86 15.61 20.18
CA GLN A 197 -0.70 17.06 20.17
C GLN A 197 -0.69 17.55 18.72
N LEU A 198 -1.62 18.44 18.37
CA LEU A 198 -1.72 19.05 17.05
C LEU A 198 -1.01 20.39 17.00
N ASN A 199 -0.36 20.65 15.89
CA ASN A 199 0.28 21.93 15.57
C ASN A 199 0.39 22.12 14.06
N SER A 200 0.84 23.28 13.60
CA SER A 200 1.03 23.60 12.18
C SER A 200 1.99 22.65 11.45
N ASN A 201 2.89 21.95 12.18
CA ASN A 201 3.85 21.03 11.59
C ASN A 201 3.31 19.61 11.36
N ASN A 202 2.27 19.18 12.08
CA ASN A 202 1.76 17.81 11.96
C ASN A 202 0.29 17.71 11.52
N ILE A 203 -0.43 18.82 11.46
CA ILE A 203 -1.85 18.79 11.09
C ILE A 203 -2.10 18.17 9.71
N ALA A 204 -1.21 18.38 8.74
CA ALA A 204 -1.33 17.80 7.40
C ALA A 204 -1.35 16.25 7.43
N ILE A 205 -0.61 15.64 8.35
CA ILE A 205 -0.58 14.19 8.53
C ILE A 205 -1.94 13.66 8.99
N TYR A 206 -2.62 14.38 9.90
CA TYR A 206 -3.84 13.88 10.53
C TYR A 206 -5.14 14.47 9.96
N LYS A 207 -5.04 15.45 9.06
CA LYS A 207 -6.19 16.12 8.44
C LYS A 207 -7.21 15.13 7.87
N THR A 208 -6.77 14.22 7.01
CA THR A 208 -7.66 13.21 6.38
C THR A 208 -8.32 12.29 7.41
N ILE A 209 -7.64 11.99 8.50
CA ILE A 209 -8.22 11.23 9.61
C ILE A 209 -9.35 12.02 10.26
N ILE A 210 -9.06 13.25 10.65
CA ILE A 210 -10.00 14.10 11.39
C ILE A 210 -11.24 14.38 10.53
N GLU A 211 -11.06 14.85 9.30
CA GLU A 211 -12.17 15.27 8.44
C GLU A 211 -12.90 14.08 7.82
N ARG A 212 -12.17 13.21 7.11
CA ARG A 212 -12.79 12.22 6.24
C ARG A 212 -13.15 10.93 6.97
N TYR A 213 -12.22 10.39 7.77
CA TYR A 213 -12.45 9.09 8.39
C TYR A 213 -13.26 9.19 9.68
N GLU A 214 -13.06 10.25 10.45
CA GLU A 214 -13.74 10.46 11.73
C GLU A 214 -14.81 11.54 11.68
N ARG A 215 -15.04 12.12 10.47
CA ARG A 215 -16.17 13.02 10.13
C ARG A 215 -16.29 14.22 11.05
N ASN A 216 -15.19 14.90 11.32
CA ASN A 216 -15.19 16.18 11.99
C ASN A 216 -14.97 17.32 10.99
N THR A 217 -15.35 18.54 11.35
CA THR A 217 -14.92 19.74 10.65
C THR A 217 -13.55 20.16 11.17
N LEU A 218 -12.64 20.54 10.27
CA LEU A 218 -11.31 21.05 10.63
C LEU A 218 -11.10 22.41 9.96
N LYS A 219 -10.73 23.41 10.73
CA LYS A 219 -10.33 24.73 10.25
C LYS A 219 -8.98 25.07 10.86
N VAL A 220 -8.07 25.58 10.05
CA VAL A 220 -6.74 26.01 10.49
C VAL A 220 -6.56 27.46 10.09
N GLU A 221 -6.31 28.33 11.08
CA GLU A 221 -6.08 29.76 10.91
C GLU A 221 -4.76 30.14 11.56
N GLY A 222 -3.72 30.30 10.75
CA GLY A 222 -2.36 30.44 11.25
C GLY A 222 -1.96 29.23 12.10
N ASP A 223 -1.63 29.43 13.36
CA ASP A 223 -1.30 28.37 14.32
C ASP A 223 -2.52 27.85 15.10
N SER A 224 -3.69 28.44 14.90
CA SER A 224 -4.92 28.05 15.60
C SER A 224 -5.62 26.94 14.84
N ILE A 225 -5.94 25.86 15.54
CA ILE A 225 -6.62 24.68 14.99
C ILE A 225 -8.00 24.57 15.66
N PHE A 226 -9.05 24.54 14.83
CA PHE A 226 -10.44 24.35 15.28
C PHE A 226 -10.96 23.02 14.78
N ILE A 227 -11.49 22.20 15.68
CA ILE A 227 -12.20 20.96 15.36
C ILE A 227 -13.63 21.09 15.86
N ASN A 228 -14.61 20.93 14.96
CA ASN A 228 -16.03 21.17 15.22
C ASN A 228 -16.29 22.56 15.86
N ASN A 229 -15.59 23.58 15.35
CA ASN A 229 -15.61 24.97 15.81
C ASN A 229 -15.03 25.19 17.23
N ILE A 230 -14.37 24.20 17.81
CA ILE A 230 -13.71 24.31 19.13
C ILE A 230 -12.21 24.46 18.91
N LEU A 231 -11.61 25.53 19.46
CA LEU A 231 -10.17 25.72 19.47
C LEU A 231 -9.51 24.60 20.29
N THR A 232 -8.58 23.88 19.67
CA THR A 232 -7.90 22.77 20.33
C THR A 232 -6.48 22.58 19.77
N ASN A 233 -5.59 22.09 20.63
CA ASN A 233 -4.23 21.71 20.26
C ASN A 233 -4.00 20.20 20.40
N LYS A 234 -5.07 19.41 20.63
CA LYS A 234 -4.99 17.95 20.77
C LYS A 234 -6.19 17.28 20.14
N TYR A 235 -5.99 16.05 19.66
CA TYR A 235 -7.04 15.24 19.08
C TYR A 235 -7.01 13.81 19.63
N LYS A 236 -8.18 13.26 19.98
CA LYS A 236 -8.35 11.88 20.44
C LYS A 236 -8.88 11.03 19.30
N PHE A 237 -8.12 10.02 18.90
CA PHE A 237 -8.51 9.13 17.80
C PHE A 237 -9.68 8.20 18.20
N LYS A 238 -10.66 8.08 17.32
CA LYS A 238 -11.87 7.25 17.50
C LYS A 238 -11.65 5.81 17.05
N MET A 239 -10.66 5.55 16.17
CA MET A 239 -10.36 4.25 15.56
C MET A 239 -8.86 3.94 15.61
N ASN A 240 -8.53 2.64 15.41
CA ASN A 240 -7.18 2.23 15.10
C ASN A 240 -6.88 2.44 13.61
N TYR A 241 -5.61 2.70 13.32
CA TYR A 241 -5.11 2.87 11.95
C TYR A 241 -3.97 1.91 11.68
N PHE A 242 -3.71 1.68 10.40
CA PHE A 242 -2.67 0.78 9.94
C PHE A 242 -1.86 1.44 8.84
N TRP A 243 -0.59 1.04 8.73
CA TRP A 243 0.28 1.45 7.64
C TRP A 243 0.57 0.27 6.74
N MET A 244 0.17 0.39 5.48
CA MET A 244 0.19 -0.69 4.50
C MET A 244 1.22 -0.41 3.42
N MET A 245 2.12 -1.36 3.16
CA MET A 245 3.11 -1.25 2.08
C MET A 245 3.11 -2.50 1.20
N GLY A 246 3.35 -2.29 -0.10
CA GLY A 246 3.57 -3.41 -1.03
C GLY A 246 4.98 -3.96 -0.91
N ASP A 247 5.15 -5.27 -1.12
CA ASP A 247 6.46 -5.91 -1.12
C ASP A 247 7.32 -5.44 -2.31
N ASN A 248 6.71 -5.07 -3.45
CA ASN A 248 7.40 -4.35 -4.52
C ASN A 248 7.52 -2.86 -4.14
N ARG A 249 8.57 -2.53 -3.41
CA ARG A 249 8.76 -1.25 -2.73
C ARG A 249 8.76 -0.04 -3.68
N HIS A 250 9.29 -0.16 -4.88
CA HIS A 250 9.38 0.93 -5.86
C HIS A 250 8.27 0.90 -6.91
N ASN A 251 7.38 -0.11 -6.88
CA ASN A 251 6.22 -0.18 -7.76
C ASN A 251 4.97 -0.61 -6.99
N SER A 252 4.59 0.20 -6.02
CA SER A 252 3.40 -0.03 -5.21
C SER A 252 2.72 1.29 -4.86
N ALA A 253 1.46 1.43 -5.29
CA ALA A 253 0.57 2.42 -4.71
C ALA A 253 0.15 1.91 -3.33
N ASP A 254 0.66 2.56 -2.26
CA ASP A 254 0.47 2.13 -0.87
C ASP A 254 0.39 3.32 0.09
N SER A 255 0.46 3.09 1.39
CA SER A 255 0.28 4.13 2.41
C SER A 255 1.25 5.30 2.28
N ARG A 256 2.41 5.11 1.66
CA ARG A 256 3.35 6.22 1.38
C ARG A 256 2.73 7.26 0.43
N MET A 257 1.74 6.88 -0.38
CA MET A 257 1.08 7.78 -1.34
C MET A 257 -0.24 8.34 -0.79
N TRP A 258 -1.05 7.51 -0.13
CA TRP A 258 -2.41 7.89 0.28
C TRP A 258 -2.66 7.87 1.80
N GLY A 259 -1.67 7.51 2.61
CA GLY A 259 -1.73 7.60 4.07
C GLY A 259 -2.30 6.38 4.77
N PHE A 260 -2.96 6.61 5.88
CA PHE A 260 -3.43 5.59 6.81
C PHE A 260 -4.61 4.78 6.29
N VAL A 261 -4.70 3.51 6.69
CA VAL A 261 -5.88 2.66 6.51
C VAL A 261 -6.64 2.57 7.84
N PRO A 262 -7.88 3.10 7.90
CA PRO A 262 -8.69 2.99 9.13
C PRO A 262 -9.16 1.54 9.33
N GLU A 263 -9.38 1.16 10.58
CA GLU A 263 -9.80 -0.20 10.94
C GLU A 263 -11.12 -0.65 10.30
N ASN A 264 -12.03 0.30 10.03
CA ASN A 264 -13.31 0.00 9.38
C ASN A 264 -13.18 -0.32 7.88
N HIS A 265 -12.03 -0.04 7.25
CA HIS A 265 -11.72 -0.43 5.87
C HIS A 265 -11.09 -1.83 5.78
N ILE A 266 -10.62 -2.42 6.88
CA ILE A 266 -10.03 -3.75 6.89
C ILE A 266 -11.09 -4.81 6.56
N VAL A 267 -10.84 -5.62 5.54
CA VAL A 267 -11.65 -6.81 5.22
C VAL A 267 -11.16 -8.00 6.03
N GLY A 268 -9.88 -8.32 5.95
CA GLY A 268 -9.27 -9.41 6.70
C GLY A 268 -7.86 -9.75 6.25
N LYS A 269 -7.28 -10.78 6.87
CA LYS A 269 -5.98 -11.33 6.48
C LYS A 269 -6.16 -12.23 5.26
N ALA A 270 -5.28 -12.08 4.26
CA ALA A 270 -5.19 -13.02 3.15
C ALA A 270 -4.56 -14.33 3.65
N LEU A 271 -5.26 -15.44 3.52
CA LEU A 271 -4.81 -16.74 4.02
C LEU A 271 -4.14 -17.58 2.94
N PHE A 272 -4.72 -17.61 1.74
CA PHE A 272 -4.20 -18.38 0.60
C PHE A 272 -4.56 -17.73 -0.72
N VAL A 273 -3.82 -18.10 -1.77
CA VAL A 273 -4.07 -17.72 -3.16
C VAL A 273 -5.04 -18.73 -3.77
N TRP A 274 -6.31 -18.34 -3.96
CA TRP A 274 -7.29 -19.24 -4.56
C TRP A 274 -7.19 -19.30 -6.10
N MET A 275 -6.68 -18.22 -6.74
CA MET A 275 -6.41 -18.16 -8.18
C MET A 275 -5.22 -17.24 -8.46
N SER A 276 -4.39 -17.61 -9.42
CA SER A 276 -3.29 -16.78 -9.92
C SER A 276 -3.30 -16.79 -11.45
N TRP A 277 -3.38 -15.58 -12.02
CA TRP A 277 -3.50 -15.38 -13.45
C TRP A 277 -2.25 -14.71 -14.01
N ASP A 278 -1.72 -15.28 -15.10
CA ASP A 278 -0.59 -14.72 -15.83
C ASP A 278 -1.06 -13.93 -17.04
N LYS A 279 -0.83 -12.63 -17.02
CA LYS A 279 -1.23 -11.73 -18.11
C LYS A 279 -0.43 -11.97 -19.41
N ASN A 280 0.79 -12.50 -19.29
CA ASN A 280 1.73 -12.67 -20.40
C ASN A 280 1.64 -14.04 -21.08
N ALA A 281 1.01 -15.01 -20.43
CA ALA A 281 0.83 -16.35 -20.99
C ALA A 281 -0.41 -16.46 -21.89
N LYS A 282 -0.50 -17.53 -22.70
CA LYS A 282 -1.63 -17.80 -23.60
C LYS A 282 -2.36 -19.09 -23.19
N GLY A 283 -3.68 -19.14 -23.47
CA GLY A 283 -4.51 -20.30 -23.22
C GLY A 283 -4.52 -20.75 -21.76
N LEU A 284 -4.50 -22.04 -21.48
CA LEU A 284 -4.51 -22.62 -20.13
C LEU A 284 -3.24 -22.31 -19.32
N LYS A 285 -2.13 -21.94 -19.97
CA LYS A 285 -0.90 -21.49 -19.32
C LYS A 285 -1.07 -20.16 -18.58
N LYS A 286 -2.16 -19.42 -18.82
CA LYS A 286 -2.54 -18.23 -18.05
C LYS A 286 -2.81 -18.55 -16.58
N ILE A 287 -3.25 -19.76 -16.25
CA ILE A 287 -3.46 -20.18 -14.88
C ILE A 287 -2.13 -20.65 -14.31
N ARG A 288 -1.65 -19.99 -13.27
CA ARG A 288 -0.43 -20.39 -12.54
C ARG A 288 -0.79 -21.49 -11.53
N TRP A 289 -0.91 -22.72 -12.02
CA TRP A 289 -1.34 -23.88 -11.23
C TRP A 289 -0.52 -24.10 -9.96
N ASN A 290 0.79 -23.83 -10.03
CA ASN A 290 1.72 -23.94 -8.91
C ASN A 290 1.50 -22.93 -7.77
N ARG A 291 0.62 -21.96 -7.97
CA ARG A 291 0.26 -20.95 -6.96
C ARG A 291 -1.13 -21.13 -6.39
N LEU A 292 -1.93 -22.05 -6.95
CA LEU A 292 -3.27 -22.30 -6.43
C LEU A 292 -3.20 -22.92 -5.04
N PHE A 293 -4.05 -22.44 -4.14
CA PHE A 293 -4.14 -22.85 -2.74
C PHE A 293 -2.85 -22.72 -1.93
N THR A 294 -1.86 -21.97 -2.43
CA THR A 294 -0.67 -21.66 -1.64
C THR A 294 -0.98 -20.64 -0.56
N SER A 295 -0.43 -20.86 0.65
CA SER A 295 -0.61 -19.91 1.75
C SER A 295 0.06 -18.57 1.45
N VAL A 296 -0.62 -17.48 1.81
CA VAL A 296 -0.05 -16.13 1.80
C VAL A 296 0.72 -15.94 3.11
N LYS A 297 1.99 -15.56 2.98
CA LYS A 297 2.91 -15.36 4.11
C LYS A 297 3.40 -13.92 4.14
#